data_32bb7cbda6dd0c05dfa3a416b95d930e
#
_entry.id   32bb7cbda6dd0c05dfa3a416b95d930e
#
_cell.length_a   1.000
_cell.length_b   1.000
_cell.length_c   1.000
_cell.angle_alpha   90.00
_cell.angle_beta   90.00
_cell.angle_gamma   90.00
#
_symmetry.space_group_name_H-M   'P 1'
#
loop_
_entity.id
_entity.type
_entity.pdbx_description
1 polymer ?
#
loop_
_entity_poly.entity_id
_entity_poly.type
_entity_poly.pdbx_seq_one_letter_code
_entity_poly.pdbx_strand_id
1 'polypeptide(L)'
;MADEKQAAGVMLTRRAALVGATGLIGATAFSRGLLAQDATRVTVTSYGGIFEKVMREKVIPRFEKETPYKVNLVVTDEPDIVSKLVIGRGRPAFDAITVNHETAIMLGEAGLLMDDQQAKFKNAADIYPNMMPPKAAVYGTTIYKFDFVYRTASFPTAPTSWQDLWKPGLSIGVPSVTQPYGITFLYLAALLNGGSAGNLDPGFKAIKRLSKFKIYNTASQGMQLFQQNEVDAAFYYSHRAQQMKDLGLPVERTEPTEGVYAQITGTQIPKGAANLPGALAWADFTLSEGYQGALADQLYSPTNKRVPLPKEKTASFITGDAAVSELLSPPWAELMPQRDAILDQWRKEIG
;
A
#
# COMPACT_ATOMS: atom_id res chain seq x y z
N MET A 1 53.48 -42.70 -41.70
CA MET A 1 52.46 -42.38 -42.70
C MET A 1 51.78 -41.14 -42.16
N ALA A 2 52.31 -39.96 -42.45
CA ALA A 2 51.97 -39.11 -43.57
C ALA A 2 50.51 -38.75 -43.54
N ASP A 3 50.12 -37.48 -43.20
CA ASP A 3 50.07 -36.49 -44.26
C ASP A 3 49.97 -35.06 -43.67
N GLU A 4 50.78 -34.19 -44.27
CA GLU A 4 50.72 -32.72 -44.16
C GLU A 4 49.53 -32.16 -44.89
N LYS A 5 49.01 -31.01 -44.42
CA LYS A 5 48.46 -29.94 -45.29
C LYS A 5 48.52 -28.56 -44.59
N GLN A 6 49.55 -27.85 -44.93
CA GLN A 6 49.57 -26.58 -45.66
C GLN A 6 48.73 -25.41 -45.06
N ALA A 7 49.52 -24.50 -44.47
CA ALA A 7 49.14 -23.12 -44.17
C ALA A 7 49.06 -22.29 -45.49
N ALA A 8 47.96 -21.61 -45.74
CA ALA A 8 47.83 -20.57 -46.73
C ALA A 8 47.93 -19.20 -46.09
N GLY A 9 49.10 -18.56 -46.20
CA GLY A 9 49.27 -17.16 -45.80
C GLY A 9 48.63 -16.21 -46.81
N VAL A 10 47.79 -15.33 -46.35
CA VAL A 10 47.26 -14.21 -47.13
C VAL A 10 48.15 -12.99 -46.90
N MET A 11 48.94 -12.62 -47.96
CA MET A 11 49.69 -11.37 -48.02
C MET A 11 48.69 -10.17 -48.15
N LEU A 12 48.58 -9.34 -47.12
CA LEU A 12 47.93 -8.05 -47.20
C LEU A 12 48.87 -7.02 -47.84
N THR A 13 48.49 -6.52 -49.00
CA THR A 13 49.21 -5.46 -49.71
C THR A 13 48.94 -4.09 -49.09
N ARG A 14 49.99 -3.22 -49.08
CA ARG A 14 50.03 -1.88 -48.47
C ARG A 14 48.97 -0.84 -49.00
N ARG A 15 48.10 -1.24 -49.91
CA ARG A 15 47.04 -0.34 -50.44
C ARG A 15 45.65 -0.45 -49.75
N ALA A 16 45.45 -1.39 -48.82
CA ALA A 16 44.19 -1.56 -48.06
C ALA A 16 44.15 -0.81 -46.75
N ALA A 17 45.21 -0.07 -46.35
CA ALA A 17 45.32 0.59 -45.04
C ALA A 17 44.82 2.06 -45.02
N LEU A 18 44.32 2.59 -46.13
CA LEU A 18 43.95 4.03 -46.21
C LEU A 18 42.46 4.32 -46.41
N VAL A 19 41.56 3.32 -46.36
CA VAL A 19 40.11 3.52 -46.49
C VAL A 19 39.35 3.20 -45.17
N GLY A 20 40.08 2.75 -44.13
CA GLY A 20 39.49 2.35 -42.84
C GLY A 20 39.40 3.44 -41.76
N ALA A 21 39.89 4.68 -41.97
CA ALA A 21 40.04 5.67 -40.93
C ALA A 21 38.95 6.75 -40.84
N THR A 22 37.95 6.78 -41.73
CA THR A 22 36.87 7.79 -41.75
C THR A 22 35.50 7.27 -41.31
N GLY A 23 35.41 6.00 -40.91
CA GLY A 23 34.12 5.38 -40.47
C GLY A 23 33.89 5.29 -38.97
N LEU A 24 34.81 5.67 -38.10
CA LEU A 24 34.74 5.43 -36.64
C LEU A 24 34.41 6.66 -35.79
N ILE A 25 34.20 7.84 -36.38
CA ILE A 25 33.83 9.05 -35.63
C ILE A 25 32.29 9.24 -35.54
N GLY A 26 31.50 8.56 -36.38
CA GLY A 26 30.04 8.66 -36.39
C GLY A 26 29.29 7.74 -35.45
N ALA A 27 29.91 6.68 -34.91
CA ALA A 27 29.22 5.65 -34.13
C ALA A 27 29.16 5.91 -32.61
N THR A 28 29.96 6.86 -32.10
CA THR A 28 29.95 7.17 -30.64
C THR A 28 28.99 8.27 -30.25
N ALA A 29 28.38 8.98 -31.20
CA ALA A 29 27.38 10.02 -30.91
C ALA A 29 25.95 9.45 -30.87
N PHE A 30 25.69 8.28 -31.48
CA PHE A 30 24.35 7.68 -31.52
C PHE A 30 24.04 6.78 -30.31
N SER A 31 25.03 6.33 -29.54
CA SER A 31 24.82 5.45 -28.39
C SER A 31 24.61 6.21 -27.05
N ARG A 32 24.81 7.51 -27.01
CA ARG A 32 24.50 8.34 -25.83
C ARG A 32 23.07 8.91 -25.82
N GLY A 33 22.32 8.82 -26.91
CA GLY A 33 20.97 9.35 -27.02
C GLY A 33 19.85 8.40 -26.55
N LEU A 34 20.14 7.09 -26.37
CA LEU A 34 19.11 6.07 -26.08
C LEU A 34 19.01 5.69 -24.59
N LEU A 35 19.79 6.29 -23.70
CA LEU A 35 19.75 6.04 -22.25
C LEU A 35 19.70 7.32 -21.41
N ALA A 36 19.44 8.47 -21.99
CA ALA A 36 19.00 9.61 -21.20
C ALA A 36 17.53 9.34 -20.83
N GLN A 37 17.31 8.59 -19.75
CA GLN A 37 16.03 8.55 -19.07
C GLN A 37 15.63 10.03 -18.89
N ASP A 38 14.46 10.40 -19.41
CA ASP A 38 13.98 11.77 -19.34
C ASP A 38 14.02 12.23 -17.88
N ALA A 39 15.03 13.03 -17.52
CA ALA A 39 15.29 13.46 -16.15
C ALA A 39 14.09 14.22 -15.53
N THR A 40 13.13 14.60 -16.37
CA THR A 40 11.89 15.23 -15.93
C THR A 40 10.80 14.22 -15.58
N ARG A 41 10.93 12.94 -15.98
CA ARG A 41 9.90 11.92 -15.75
C ARG A 41 10.14 11.17 -14.45
N VAL A 42 9.11 11.11 -13.60
CA VAL A 42 9.10 10.31 -12.36
C VAL A 42 8.07 9.18 -12.48
N THR A 43 8.52 7.95 -12.23
CA THR A 43 7.66 6.75 -12.28
C THR A 43 7.16 6.44 -10.88
N VAL A 44 5.83 6.53 -10.69
CA VAL A 44 5.20 6.33 -9.38
C VAL A 44 4.12 5.26 -9.46
N THR A 45 3.89 4.55 -8.36
CA THR A 45 2.82 3.56 -8.30
C THR A 45 1.54 4.12 -7.67
N SER A 46 0.41 3.52 -8.00
CA SER A 46 -0.88 3.78 -7.38
C SER A 46 -1.75 2.53 -7.40
N TYR A 47 -2.66 2.42 -6.45
CA TYR A 47 -3.74 1.44 -6.52
C TYR A 47 -4.73 1.81 -7.63
N GLY A 48 -5.46 0.79 -8.13
CA GLY A 48 -6.49 0.97 -9.14
C GLY A 48 -7.82 1.53 -8.61
N GLY A 49 -8.79 1.62 -9.50
CA GLY A 49 -10.16 2.04 -9.18
C GLY A 49 -10.25 3.53 -8.85
N ILE A 50 -10.92 3.86 -7.74
CA ILE A 50 -11.14 5.27 -7.35
C ILE A 50 -9.82 5.98 -7.05
N PHE A 51 -8.83 5.27 -6.52
CA PHE A 51 -7.51 5.84 -6.23
C PHE A 51 -6.83 6.30 -7.52
N GLU A 52 -6.77 5.42 -8.54
CA GLU A 52 -6.25 5.77 -9.87
C GLU A 52 -6.99 6.96 -10.49
N LYS A 53 -8.32 6.97 -10.41
CA LYS A 53 -9.14 8.07 -10.94
C LYS A 53 -8.73 9.40 -10.31
N VAL A 54 -8.61 9.45 -8.97
CA VAL A 54 -8.17 10.66 -8.26
C VAL A 54 -6.76 11.08 -8.68
N MET A 55 -5.83 10.09 -8.82
CA MET A 55 -4.47 10.38 -9.27
C MET A 55 -4.48 11.06 -10.64
N ARG A 56 -5.17 10.48 -11.61
CA ARG A 56 -5.18 10.99 -13.01
C ARG A 56 -5.90 12.32 -13.15
N GLU A 57 -7.04 12.49 -12.47
CA GLU A 57 -7.92 13.64 -12.69
C GLU A 57 -7.53 14.87 -11.84
N LYS A 58 -6.98 14.66 -10.62
CA LYS A 58 -6.76 15.76 -9.67
C LYS A 58 -5.29 15.92 -9.27
N VAL A 59 -4.62 14.81 -8.93
CA VAL A 59 -3.31 14.83 -8.30
C VAL A 59 -2.19 15.11 -9.32
N ILE A 60 -2.10 14.30 -10.38
CA ILE A 60 -1.04 14.41 -11.39
C ILE A 60 -1.03 15.77 -12.08
N PRO A 61 -2.18 16.30 -12.58
CA PRO A 61 -2.19 17.61 -13.19
C PRO A 61 -1.68 18.72 -12.27
N ARG A 62 -1.97 18.63 -10.98
CA ARG A 62 -1.49 19.57 -9.98
C ARG A 62 0.00 19.47 -9.75
N PHE A 63 0.52 18.24 -9.52
CA PHE A 63 1.94 18.00 -9.36
C PHE A 63 2.76 18.50 -10.55
N GLU A 64 2.33 18.19 -11.77
CA GLU A 64 3.00 18.62 -13.01
C GLU A 64 2.93 20.13 -13.27
N LYS A 65 1.97 20.83 -12.67
CA LYS A 65 1.88 22.29 -12.68
C LYS A 65 2.81 22.94 -11.65
N GLU A 66 2.96 22.31 -10.49
CA GLU A 66 3.71 22.87 -9.34
C GLU A 66 5.20 22.48 -9.37
N THR A 67 5.59 21.51 -10.21
CA THR A 67 6.96 21.01 -10.30
C THR A 67 7.43 20.87 -11.75
N PRO A 68 8.75 20.76 -11.99
CA PRO A 68 9.26 20.53 -13.35
C PRO A 68 9.10 19.08 -13.83
N TYR A 69 8.50 18.19 -13.03
CA TYR A 69 8.43 16.77 -13.31
C TYR A 69 7.12 16.36 -14.00
N LYS A 70 7.20 15.29 -14.81
CA LYS A 70 6.09 14.60 -15.44
C LYS A 70 5.91 13.22 -14.83
N VAL A 71 4.67 12.82 -14.55
CA VAL A 71 4.37 11.56 -13.89
C VAL A 71 4.13 10.44 -14.90
N ASN A 72 4.84 9.33 -14.72
CA ASN A 72 4.49 8.04 -15.30
C ASN A 72 3.80 7.22 -14.21
N LEU A 73 2.46 7.14 -14.25
CA LEU A 73 1.65 6.41 -13.28
C LEU A 73 1.57 4.93 -13.64
N VAL A 74 2.06 4.08 -12.77
CA VAL A 74 1.92 2.61 -12.87
C VAL A 74 0.85 2.17 -11.87
N VAL A 75 -0.27 1.69 -12.39
CA VAL A 75 -1.35 1.13 -11.57
C VAL A 75 -1.03 -0.33 -11.31
N THR A 76 -0.88 -0.67 -10.04
CA THR A 76 -0.44 -2.02 -9.61
C THR A 76 -0.80 -2.25 -8.13
N ASP A 77 -0.58 -3.46 -7.65
CA ASP A 77 -0.78 -3.86 -6.25
C ASP A 77 0.56 -4.09 -5.52
N GLU A 78 0.48 -4.26 -4.20
CA GLU A 78 1.68 -4.43 -3.37
C GLU A 78 2.46 -5.71 -3.66
N PRO A 79 1.85 -6.89 -3.91
CA PRO A 79 2.60 -8.08 -4.30
C PRO A 79 3.46 -7.88 -5.55
N ASP A 80 2.94 -7.18 -6.56
CA ASP A 80 3.70 -6.86 -7.78
C ASP A 80 4.81 -5.84 -7.49
N ILE A 81 4.55 -4.80 -6.68
CA ILE A 81 5.58 -3.85 -6.24
C ILE A 81 6.72 -4.59 -5.54
N VAL A 82 6.39 -5.42 -4.55
CA VAL A 82 7.38 -6.21 -3.80
C VAL A 82 8.21 -7.08 -4.74
N SER A 83 7.56 -7.82 -5.63
CA SER A 83 8.23 -8.69 -6.61
C SER A 83 9.20 -7.92 -7.49
N LYS A 84 8.76 -6.79 -8.05
CA LYS A 84 9.60 -5.95 -8.93
C LYS A 84 10.77 -5.31 -8.19
N LEU A 85 10.61 -4.92 -6.92
CA LEU A 85 11.71 -4.37 -6.13
C LEU A 85 12.73 -5.44 -5.75
N VAL A 86 12.30 -6.65 -5.42
CA VAL A 86 13.19 -7.77 -5.11
C VAL A 86 14.01 -8.18 -6.35
N ILE A 87 13.36 -8.30 -7.51
CA ILE A 87 14.02 -8.66 -8.78
C ILE A 87 14.94 -7.52 -9.25
N GLY A 88 14.47 -6.29 -9.17
CA GLY A 88 15.18 -5.08 -9.61
C GLY A 88 16.13 -4.48 -8.58
N ARG A 89 16.63 -5.25 -7.60
CA ARG A 89 17.50 -4.76 -6.53
C ARG A 89 18.63 -3.88 -7.06
N GLY A 90 18.66 -2.62 -6.60
CA GLY A 90 19.62 -1.60 -7.05
C GLY A 90 19.27 -0.87 -8.35
N ARG A 91 18.24 -1.33 -9.08
CA ARG A 91 17.64 -0.67 -10.25
C ARG A 91 16.13 -0.86 -10.25
N PRO A 92 15.41 -0.24 -9.31
CA PRO A 92 13.98 -0.43 -9.18
C PRO A 92 13.23 0.08 -10.42
N ALA A 93 12.10 -0.56 -10.74
CA ALA A 93 11.21 -0.15 -11.82
C ALA A 93 10.43 1.14 -11.53
N PHE A 94 10.49 1.63 -10.29
CA PHE A 94 9.74 2.77 -9.79
C PHE A 94 10.66 3.75 -9.08
N ASP A 95 10.36 5.04 -9.21
CA ASP A 95 11.07 6.11 -8.48
C ASP A 95 10.44 6.34 -7.10
N ALA A 96 9.10 6.23 -7.02
CA ALA A 96 8.38 6.26 -5.75
C ALA A 96 7.25 5.23 -5.78
N ILE A 97 6.95 4.64 -4.62
CA ILE A 97 5.91 3.62 -4.48
C ILE A 97 4.87 4.05 -3.46
N THR A 98 3.62 3.64 -3.70
CA THR A 98 2.52 3.74 -2.74
C THR A 98 2.30 2.37 -2.14
N VAL A 99 2.51 2.24 -0.83
CA VAL A 99 2.37 0.99 -0.08
C VAL A 99 1.81 1.23 1.31
N ASN A 100 1.30 0.19 1.92
CA ASN A 100 0.89 0.20 3.32
C ASN A 100 2.10 0.07 4.25
N HIS A 101 1.91 0.49 5.50
CA HIS A 101 2.94 0.55 6.53
C HIS A 101 3.65 -0.82 6.73
N GLU A 102 2.90 -1.89 6.82
CA GLU A 102 3.43 -3.25 6.99
C GLU A 102 4.32 -3.70 5.82
N THR A 103 3.93 -3.39 4.59
CA THR A 103 4.74 -3.68 3.40
C THR A 103 6.01 -2.82 3.39
N ALA A 104 5.91 -1.56 3.80
CA ALA A 104 7.07 -0.67 3.91
C ALA A 104 8.06 -1.16 4.98
N ILE A 105 7.60 -1.68 6.14
CA ILE A 105 8.48 -2.31 7.15
C ILE A 105 9.25 -3.46 6.50
N MET A 106 8.55 -4.39 5.86
CA MET A 106 9.17 -5.56 5.22
C MET A 106 10.21 -5.16 4.16
N LEU A 107 9.87 -4.19 3.29
CA LEU A 107 10.79 -3.70 2.27
C LEU A 107 11.99 -2.95 2.87
N GLY A 108 11.78 -2.22 3.96
CA GLY A 108 12.82 -1.53 4.72
C GLY A 108 13.81 -2.51 5.37
N GLU A 109 13.33 -3.55 6.02
CA GLU A 109 14.14 -4.63 6.62
C GLU A 109 14.94 -5.39 5.54
N ALA A 110 14.35 -5.58 4.35
CA ALA A 110 15.05 -6.15 3.20
C ALA A 110 16.11 -5.19 2.59
N GLY A 111 16.22 -3.96 3.08
CA GLY A 111 17.17 -2.95 2.61
C GLY A 111 16.84 -2.40 1.22
N LEU A 112 15.58 -2.48 0.79
CA LEU A 112 15.12 -2.07 -0.54
C LEU A 112 14.62 -0.63 -0.60
N LEU A 113 14.36 0.02 0.55
CA LEU A 113 13.92 1.41 0.64
C LEU A 113 15.07 2.33 1.05
N MET A 114 14.96 3.59 0.66
CA MET A 114 15.87 4.62 1.13
C MET A 114 15.66 4.85 2.63
N ASP A 115 16.74 5.28 3.29
CA ASP A 115 16.66 5.78 4.65
C ASP A 115 15.79 7.04 4.71
N ASP A 116 15.41 7.44 5.92
CA ASP A 116 14.53 8.57 6.16
C ASP A 116 15.00 9.84 5.45
N GLN A 117 14.09 10.44 4.69
CA GLN A 117 14.27 11.70 3.96
C GLN A 117 13.37 12.82 4.50
N GLN A 118 12.67 12.57 5.61
CA GLN A 118 11.66 13.46 6.19
C GLN A 118 12.13 14.90 6.34
N ALA A 119 13.38 15.12 6.79
CA ALA A 119 13.96 16.45 6.97
C ALA A 119 14.05 17.29 5.67
N LYS A 120 13.88 16.66 4.50
CA LYS A 120 13.88 17.34 3.20
C LYS A 120 12.48 17.78 2.75
N PHE A 121 11.42 17.35 3.44
CA PHE A 121 10.05 17.58 3.04
C PHE A 121 9.47 18.83 3.69
N LYS A 122 8.95 19.75 2.86
CA LYS A 122 8.32 21.00 3.30
C LYS A 122 7.01 20.74 4.04
N ASN A 123 6.27 19.73 3.58
CA ASN A 123 4.94 19.38 4.08
C ASN A 123 5.00 18.50 5.34
N ALA A 124 6.18 18.02 5.76
CA ALA A 124 6.33 17.12 6.90
C ALA A 124 5.84 17.70 8.23
N ALA A 125 6.00 19.02 8.43
CA ALA A 125 5.62 19.69 9.67
C ALA A 125 4.09 19.67 9.94
N ASP A 126 3.29 19.53 8.89
CA ASP A 126 1.83 19.53 8.98
C ASP A 126 1.24 18.10 9.18
N ILE A 127 2.09 17.08 9.17
CA ILE A 127 1.67 15.67 9.31
C ILE A 127 1.61 15.28 10.80
N TYR A 128 0.66 14.43 11.17
CA TYR A 128 0.63 13.83 12.51
C TYR A 128 1.94 13.08 12.79
N PRO A 129 2.63 13.30 13.93
CA PRO A 129 3.97 12.77 14.18
C PRO A 129 4.07 11.24 14.05
N ASN A 130 3.06 10.50 14.50
CA ASN A 130 3.01 9.05 14.42
C ASN A 130 2.77 8.51 13.00
N MET A 131 2.42 9.38 12.04
CA MET A 131 2.28 9.04 10.62
C MET A 131 3.59 9.19 9.84
N MET A 132 4.63 9.71 10.48
CA MET A 132 5.98 9.85 9.94
C MET A 132 7.02 9.45 11.00
N PRO A 133 7.03 8.17 11.41
CA PRO A 133 7.96 7.70 12.42
C PRO A 133 9.41 7.82 11.96
N PRO A 134 10.34 8.15 12.87
CA PRO A 134 11.78 8.15 12.57
C PRO A 134 12.21 6.78 12.03
N LYS A 135 13.08 6.76 11.05
CA LYS A 135 13.47 5.56 10.29
C LYS A 135 12.29 4.96 9.53
N ALA A 136 11.52 5.84 8.94
CA ALA A 136 10.18 5.60 8.46
C ALA A 136 10.07 4.40 7.56
N ALA A 137 9.16 3.55 7.94
CA ALA A 137 8.65 2.56 7.04
C ALA A 137 7.79 3.22 5.94
N VAL A 138 7.04 4.28 6.25
CA VAL A 138 6.18 4.96 5.27
C VAL A 138 6.00 6.45 5.60
N TYR A 139 5.98 7.31 4.58
CA TYR A 139 5.49 8.68 4.72
C TYR A 139 3.98 8.65 4.55
N GLY A 140 3.28 8.58 5.68
CA GLY A 140 1.83 8.34 5.69
C GLY A 140 1.06 9.47 5.01
N THR A 141 0.16 9.10 4.11
CA THR A 141 -0.68 10.03 3.35
C THR A 141 -2.16 9.84 3.63
N THR A 142 -2.56 8.63 3.99
CA THR A 142 -3.95 8.28 4.28
C THR A 142 -4.05 7.29 5.42
N ILE A 143 -5.11 7.41 6.19
CA ILE A 143 -5.47 6.50 7.27
C ILE A 143 -6.78 5.81 6.88
N TYR A 144 -6.79 4.50 6.92
CA TYR A 144 -7.99 3.68 6.81
C TYR A 144 -8.37 3.17 8.19
N LYS A 145 -9.61 3.39 8.58
CA LYS A 145 -10.16 2.91 9.85
C LYS A 145 -11.00 1.66 9.62
N PHE A 146 -10.92 0.71 10.54
CA PHE A 146 -11.75 -0.47 10.58
C PHE A 146 -12.74 -0.34 11.74
N ASP A 147 -14.01 -0.38 11.40
CA ASP A 147 -15.12 -0.36 12.36
C ASP A 147 -15.78 -1.74 12.45
N PHE A 148 -16.53 -1.95 13.50
CA PHE A 148 -17.53 -2.99 13.56
C PHE A 148 -18.69 -2.58 12.65
N VAL A 149 -18.75 -3.16 11.44
CA VAL A 149 -19.83 -2.88 10.48
C VAL A 149 -20.87 -3.98 10.56
N TYR A 150 -22.15 -3.60 10.64
CA TYR A 150 -23.23 -4.55 10.86
C TYR A 150 -24.53 -4.16 10.16
N ARG A 151 -25.38 -5.15 9.92
CA ARG A 151 -26.76 -4.95 9.44
C ARG A 151 -27.64 -4.58 10.62
N THR A 152 -28.45 -3.53 10.47
CA THR A 152 -29.34 -3.04 11.54
C THR A 152 -30.38 -4.08 11.98
N ALA A 153 -30.83 -4.94 11.04
CA ALA A 153 -31.78 -6.00 11.35
C ALA A 153 -31.20 -7.12 12.25
N SER A 154 -29.88 -7.36 12.17
CA SER A 154 -29.20 -8.41 12.94
C SER A 154 -28.76 -7.92 14.33
N PHE A 155 -28.72 -6.62 14.55
CA PHE A 155 -28.31 -5.99 15.80
C PHE A 155 -29.35 -4.96 16.25
N PRO A 156 -30.39 -5.36 16.99
CA PRO A 156 -31.40 -4.43 17.53
C PRO A 156 -30.82 -3.36 18.46
N THR A 157 -29.70 -3.68 19.12
CA THR A 157 -28.87 -2.75 19.90
C THR A 157 -27.50 -2.71 19.26
N ALA A 158 -26.97 -1.50 19.07
CA ALA A 158 -25.64 -1.31 18.49
C ALA A 158 -24.57 -2.10 19.27
N PRO A 159 -23.70 -2.86 18.59
CA PRO A 159 -22.61 -3.58 19.25
C PRO A 159 -21.61 -2.59 19.84
N THR A 160 -21.02 -2.93 20.98
CA THR A 160 -20.07 -2.07 21.71
C THR A 160 -18.69 -2.72 21.88
N SER A 161 -18.57 -4.00 21.54
CA SER A 161 -17.34 -4.78 21.70
C SER A 161 -17.08 -5.60 20.45
N TRP A 162 -15.80 -5.81 20.08
CA TRP A 162 -15.43 -6.75 19.04
C TRP A 162 -15.88 -8.19 19.37
N GLN A 163 -16.04 -8.54 20.66
CA GLN A 163 -16.57 -9.84 21.08
C GLN A 163 -17.98 -10.10 20.53
N ASP A 164 -18.75 -9.07 20.19
CA ASP A 164 -20.08 -9.19 19.63
C ASP A 164 -20.10 -9.91 18.25
N LEU A 165 -18.95 -10.00 17.54
CA LEU A 165 -18.82 -10.80 16.32
C LEU A 165 -19.04 -12.31 16.58
N TRP A 166 -18.81 -12.77 17.81
CA TRP A 166 -18.97 -14.20 18.17
C TRP A 166 -20.34 -14.52 18.76
N LYS A 167 -21.33 -13.62 18.69
CA LYS A 167 -22.70 -13.93 19.11
C LYS A 167 -23.30 -15.07 18.29
N PRO A 168 -24.01 -16.00 18.92
CA PRO A 168 -24.61 -17.13 18.20
C PRO A 168 -25.59 -16.70 17.10
N GLY A 169 -25.60 -17.46 16.02
CA GLY A 169 -26.55 -17.29 14.92
C GLY A 169 -26.12 -16.31 13.84
N LEU A 170 -25.09 -15.47 14.09
CA LEU A 170 -24.57 -14.50 13.12
C LEU A 170 -23.74 -15.16 12.01
N SER A 171 -23.81 -14.57 10.83
CA SER A 171 -22.89 -14.82 9.70
C SER A 171 -21.89 -13.68 9.61
N ILE A 172 -20.61 -13.96 9.77
CA ILE A 172 -19.55 -12.95 9.87
C ILE A 172 -18.71 -12.88 8.60
N GLY A 173 -18.50 -11.68 8.08
CA GLY A 173 -17.51 -11.43 7.04
C GLY A 173 -16.11 -11.44 7.64
N VAL A 174 -15.29 -12.42 7.23
CA VAL A 174 -13.92 -12.62 7.73
C VAL A 174 -12.93 -12.24 6.65
N PRO A 175 -12.06 -11.25 6.87
CA PRO A 175 -11.03 -10.90 5.90
C PRO A 175 -9.96 -11.99 5.80
N SER A 176 -9.57 -12.33 4.58
CA SER A 176 -8.47 -13.27 4.32
C SER A 176 -7.14 -12.71 4.80
N VAL A 177 -6.31 -13.52 5.44
CA VAL A 177 -4.95 -13.17 5.86
C VAL A 177 -3.97 -13.00 4.67
N THR A 178 -4.42 -13.24 3.44
CA THR A 178 -3.67 -12.82 2.25
C THR A 178 -3.54 -11.30 2.17
N GLN A 179 -4.44 -10.59 2.85
CA GLN A 179 -4.43 -9.14 3.00
C GLN A 179 -3.98 -8.74 4.41
N PRO A 180 -3.24 -7.64 4.57
CA PRO A 180 -2.79 -7.18 5.89
C PRO A 180 -3.93 -6.99 6.91
N TYR A 181 -5.06 -6.44 6.47
CA TYR A 181 -6.21 -6.26 7.37
C TYR A 181 -6.82 -7.59 7.84
N GLY A 182 -6.60 -8.69 7.11
CA GLY A 182 -6.95 -10.04 7.59
C GLY A 182 -6.02 -10.49 8.71
N ILE A 183 -4.73 -10.17 8.61
CA ILE A 183 -3.78 -10.40 9.72
C ILE A 183 -4.16 -9.54 10.93
N THR A 184 -4.59 -8.28 10.72
CA THR A 184 -5.10 -7.42 11.79
C THR A 184 -6.31 -8.06 12.48
N PHE A 185 -7.27 -8.61 11.73
CA PHE A 185 -8.43 -9.29 12.32
C PHE A 185 -8.04 -10.56 13.07
N LEU A 186 -7.14 -11.37 12.52
CA LEU A 186 -6.63 -12.56 13.20
C LEU A 186 -5.93 -12.19 14.53
N TYR A 187 -5.10 -11.14 14.52
CA TYR A 187 -4.43 -10.62 15.70
C TYR A 187 -5.44 -10.12 16.75
N LEU A 188 -6.44 -9.35 16.33
CA LEU A 188 -7.54 -8.93 17.20
C LEU A 188 -8.25 -10.14 17.81
N ALA A 189 -8.61 -11.14 17.00
CA ALA A 189 -9.24 -12.37 17.47
C ALA A 189 -8.35 -13.13 18.46
N ALA A 190 -7.02 -13.12 18.25
CA ALA A 190 -6.08 -13.71 19.20
C ALA A 190 -6.06 -12.94 20.52
N LEU A 191 -5.93 -11.63 20.51
CA LEU A 191 -5.93 -10.79 21.73
C LEU A 191 -7.18 -10.98 22.56
N LEU A 192 -8.36 -10.97 21.93
CA LEU A 192 -9.64 -11.19 22.61
C LEU A 192 -9.78 -12.57 23.25
N ASN A 193 -8.92 -13.52 22.90
CA ASN A 193 -8.95 -14.90 23.39
C ASN A 193 -7.64 -15.31 24.10
N GLY A 194 -6.87 -14.34 24.64
CA GLY A 194 -5.68 -14.58 25.44
C GLY A 194 -4.42 -14.91 24.66
N GLY A 195 -4.39 -14.59 23.36
CA GLY A 195 -3.23 -14.68 22.49
C GLY A 195 -2.38 -13.42 22.46
N SER A 196 -1.42 -13.39 21.56
CA SER A 196 -0.51 -12.26 21.33
C SER A 196 0.04 -12.30 19.90
N ALA A 197 0.86 -11.33 19.51
CA ALA A 197 1.56 -11.37 18.21
C ALA A 197 2.46 -12.62 18.06
N GLY A 198 3.08 -13.09 19.14
CA GLY A 198 3.87 -14.32 19.15
C GLY A 198 3.05 -15.61 19.28
N ASN A 199 1.73 -15.50 19.49
CA ASN A 199 0.85 -16.67 19.64
C ASN A 199 -0.54 -16.34 19.05
N LEU A 200 -0.74 -16.64 17.79
CA LEU A 200 -1.99 -16.40 17.07
C LEU A 200 -2.98 -17.60 17.12
N ASP A 201 -2.61 -18.74 17.70
CA ASP A 201 -3.48 -19.93 17.81
C ASP A 201 -4.83 -19.66 18.45
N PRO A 202 -4.95 -18.84 19.53
CA PRO A 202 -6.26 -18.47 20.08
C PRO A 202 -7.15 -17.75 19.06
N GLY A 203 -6.58 -16.95 18.16
CA GLY A 203 -7.28 -16.25 17.09
C GLY A 203 -7.83 -17.22 16.03
N PHE A 204 -7.03 -18.16 15.56
CA PHE A 204 -7.47 -19.23 14.65
C PHE A 204 -8.62 -20.04 15.26
N LYS A 205 -8.46 -20.46 16.53
CA LYS A 205 -9.52 -21.16 17.26
C LYS A 205 -10.79 -20.33 17.40
N ALA A 206 -10.66 -19.02 17.64
CA ALA A 206 -11.80 -18.12 17.74
C ALA A 206 -12.54 -17.99 16.40
N ILE A 207 -11.84 -17.81 15.29
CA ILE A 207 -12.45 -17.75 13.96
C ILE A 207 -13.23 -19.03 13.65
N LYS A 208 -12.67 -20.20 13.95
CA LYS A 208 -13.37 -21.49 13.78
C LYS A 208 -14.63 -21.64 14.64
N ARG A 209 -14.76 -20.90 15.75
CA ARG A 209 -15.95 -20.91 16.61
C ARG A 209 -17.05 -19.95 16.15
N LEU A 210 -16.83 -19.14 15.12
CA LEU A 210 -17.91 -18.36 14.52
C LEU A 210 -19.02 -19.26 14.05
N SER A 211 -20.28 -18.91 14.33
CA SER A 211 -21.46 -19.75 13.98
C SER A 211 -21.52 -20.01 12.47
N LYS A 212 -21.30 -18.96 11.69
CA LYS A 212 -21.15 -18.96 10.23
C LYS A 212 -20.18 -17.84 9.85
N PHE A 213 -19.42 -18.06 8.79
CA PHE A 213 -18.61 -16.98 8.23
C PHE A 213 -18.42 -17.12 6.73
N LYS A 214 -18.10 -15.99 6.10
CA LYS A 214 -17.74 -15.90 4.68
C LYS A 214 -16.39 -15.17 4.58
N ILE A 215 -15.45 -15.79 3.87
CA ILE A 215 -14.14 -15.16 3.64
C ILE A 215 -14.25 -14.18 2.48
N TYR A 216 -13.63 -13.00 2.62
CA TYR A 216 -13.45 -12.06 1.53
C TYR A 216 -11.98 -11.71 1.36
N ASN A 217 -11.52 -11.64 0.09
CA ASN A 217 -10.13 -11.36 -0.27
C ASN A 217 -9.91 -9.89 -0.65
N THR A 218 -10.97 -9.16 -0.96
CA THR A 218 -10.91 -7.74 -1.31
C THR A 218 -12.02 -6.97 -0.63
N ALA A 219 -11.81 -5.65 -0.42
CA ALA A 219 -12.85 -4.79 0.12
C ALA A 219 -14.13 -4.81 -0.73
N SER A 220 -14.01 -4.94 -2.05
CA SER A 220 -15.17 -5.05 -2.94
C SER A 220 -15.97 -6.34 -2.71
N GLN A 221 -15.30 -7.47 -2.49
CA GLN A 221 -15.98 -8.73 -2.13
C GLN A 221 -16.70 -8.60 -0.78
N GLY A 222 -16.06 -7.97 0.23
CA GLY A 222 -16.72 -7.70 1.51
C GLY A 222 -18.01 -6.87 1.35
N MET A 223 -17.99 -5.83 0.51
CA MET A 223 -19.18 -5.06 0.19
C MET A 223 -20.27 -5.92 -0.47
N GLN A 224 -19.90 -6.78 -1.42
CA GLN A 224 -20.84 -7.69 -2.08
C GLN A 224 -21.53 -8.63 -1.11
N LEU A 225 -20.81 -9.16 -0.10
CA LEU A 225 -21.41 -10.00 0.94
C LEU A 225 -22.52 -9.28 1.70
N PHE A 226 -22.33 -8.00 2.04
CA PHE A 226 -23.39 -7.17 2.64
C PHE A 226 -24.56 -6.93 1.67
N GLN A 227 -24.28 -6.61 0.40
CA GLN A 227 -25.29 -6.37 -0.64
C GLN A 227 -26.16 -7.61 -0.88
N GLN A 228 -25.56 -8.80 -0.84
CA GLN A 228 -26.23 -10.09 -1.05
C GLN A 228 -26.87 -10.66 0.20
N ASN A 229 -26.82 -9.95 1.34
CA ASN A 229 -27.32 -10.41 2.63
C ASN A 229 -26.65 -11.71 3.14
N GLU A 230 -25.40 -11.96 2.75
CA GLU A 230 -24.67 -13.16 3.13
C GLU A 230 -23.98 -13.04 4.49
N VAL A 231 -23.78 -11.80 4.98
CA VAL A 231 -23.16 -11.53 6.28
C VAL A 231 -23.97 -10.52 7.08
N ASP A 232 -23.96 -10.72 8.41
CA ASP A 232 -24.63 -9.86 9.39
C ASP A 232 -23.69 -8.76 9.92
N ALA A 233 -22.41 -9.07 10.05
CA ALA A 233 -21.39 -8.13 10.52
C ALA A 233 -20.00 -8.49 9.99
N ALA A 234 -19.08 -7.52 10.08
CA ALA A 234 -17.68 -7.72 9.73
C ALA A 234 -16.77 -6.69 10.43
N PHE A 235 -15.50 -7.05 10.59
CA PHE A 235 -14.40 -6.11 10.75
C PHE A 235 -14.13 -5.48 9.38
N TYR A 236 -14.54 -4.22 9.18
CA TYR A 236 -14.58 -3.69 7.82
C TYR A 236 -14.26 -2.19 7.77
N TYR A 237 -13.87 -1.70 6.61
CA TYR A 237 -13.50 -0.31 6.39
C TYR A 237 -14.64 0.67 6.65
N SER A 238 -14.41 1.69 7.48
CA SER A 238 -15.37 2.76 7.82
C SER A 238 -15.91 3.49 6.61
N HIS A 239 -15.03 3.89 5.68
CA HIS A 239 -15.43 4.60 4.47
C HIS A 239 -16.28 3.72 3.53
N ARG A 240 -16.06 2.41 3.49
CA ARG A 240 -16.87 1.46 2.73
C ARG A 240 -18.26 1.27 3.36
N ALA A 241 -18.31 1.25 4.70
CA ALA A 241 -19.58 1.24 5.40
C ALA A 241 -20.42 2.48 5.04
N GLN A 242 -19.80 3.66 5.01
CA GLN A 242 -20.48 4.89 4.59
C GLN A 242 -20.96 4.80 3.14
N GLN A 243 -20.14 4.29 2.21
CA GLN A 243 -20.55 4.06 0.82
C GLN A 243 -21.77 3.14 0.72
N MET A 244 -21.83 2.07 1.52
CA MET A 244 -22.99 1.18 1.57
C MET A 244 -24.25 1.90 2.07
N LYS A 245 -24.13 2.74 3.09
CA LYS A 245 -25.24 3.59 3.58
C LYS A 245 -25.71 4.57 2.51
N ASP A 246 -24.80 5.22 1.81
CA ASP A 246 -25.13 6.17 0.72
C ASP A 246 -25.85 5.45 -0.45
N LEU A 247 -25.60 4.15 -0.64
CA LEU A 247 -26.32 3.28 -1.58
C LEU A 247 -27.66 2.74 -1.03
N GLY A 248 -28.06 3.13 0.19
CA GLY A 248 -29.31 2.72 0.81
C GLY A 248 -29.30 1.33 1.46
N LEU A 249 -28.12 0.71 1.66
CA LEU A 249 -28.06 -0.55 2.40
C LEU A 249 -28.34 -0.30 3.89
N PRO A 250 -29.11 -1.19 4.57
CA PRO A 250 -29.44 -1.07 5.99
C PRO A 250 -28.26 -1.54 6.86
N VAL A 251 -27.14 -0.86 6.76
CA VAL A 251 -25.92 -1.12 7.53
C VAL A 251 -25.58 0.07 8.43
N GLU A 252 -24.99 -0.21 9.58
CA GLU A 252 -24.43 0.76 10.51
C GLU A 252 -23.02 0.34 10.92
N ARG A 253 -22.33 1.23 11.60
CA ARG A 253 -20.99 0.98 12.14
C ARG A 253 -20.86 1.54 13.56
N THR A 254 -20.04 0.88 14.35
CA THR A 254 -19.64 1.36 15.68
C THR A 254 -18.14 1.21 15.88
N GLU A 255 -17.63 1.95 16.84
CA GLU A 255 -16.27 1.87 17.35
C GLU A 255 -16.31 1.07 18.66
N PRO A 256 -15.78 -0.16 18.68
CA PRO A 256 -15.74 -0.99 19.87
C PRO A 256 -14.87 -0.41 20.98
N THR A 257 -15.22 -0.71 22.22
CA THR A 257 -14.53 -0.20 23.42
C THR A 257 -13.08 -0.69 23.55
N GLU A 258 -12.72 -1.79 22.90
CA GLU A 258 -11.34 -2.30 22.86
C GLU A 258 -10.43 -1.49 21.94
N GLY A 259 -10.99 -0.52 21.24
CA GLY A 259 -10.27 0.39 20.35
C GLY A 259 -10.47 0.10 18.87
N VAL A 260 -10.00 1.04 18.07
CA VAL A 260 -10.16 1.09 16.62
C VAL A 260 -8.82 0.81 15.95
N TYR A 261 -8.80 -0.16 15.06
CA TYR A 261 -7.63 -0.46 14.25
C TYR A 261 -7.57 0.42 13.01
N ALA A 262 -6.35 0.80 12.65
CA ALA A 262 -6.10 1.56 11.43
C ALA A 262 -5.00 0.93 10.58
N GLN A 263 -5.08 1.17 9.29
CA GLN A 263 -4.04 0.90 8.31
C GLN A 263 -3.57 2.24 7.73
N ILE A 264 -2.27 2.40 7.61
CA ILE A 264 -1.66 3.61 7.09
C ILE A 264 -1.11 3.29 5.70
N THR A 265 -1.51 4.05 4.71
CA THR A 265 -0.92 4.02 3.37
C THR A 265 -0.11 5.27 3.15
N GLY A 266 1.00 5.15 2.46
CA GLY A 266 1.84 6.29 2.17
C GLY A 266 2.83 6.04 1.04
N THR A 267 3.75 6.98 0.90
CA THR A 267 4.76 6.97 -0.15
C THR A 267 6.10 6.53 0.42
N GLN A 268 6.85 5.75 -0.37
CA GLN A 268 8.25 5.38 -0.09
C GLN A 268 9.09 5.51 -1.34
N ILE A 269 10.40 5.64 -1.13
CA ILE A 269 11.39 5.80 -2.21
C ILE A 269 12.29 4.56 -2.22
N PRO A 270 12.27 3.73 -3.28
CA PRO A 270 13.17 2.61 -3.42
C PRO A 270 14.64 3.03 -3.51
N LYS A 271 15.56 2.24 -2.93
CA LYS A 271 17.00 2.44 -3.14
C LYS A 271 17.36 2.24 -4.59
N GLY A 272 18.09 3.20 -5.16
CA GLY A 272 18.47 3.19 -6.56
C GLY A 272 17.43 3.76 -7.52
N ALA A 273 16.43 4.48 -7.02
CA ALA A 273 15.47 5.23 -7.85
C ALA A 273 16.19 6.03 -8.93
N ALA A 274 15.76 5.87 -10.17
CA ALA A 274 16.44 6.44 -11.33
C ALA A 274 16.32 7.96 -11.39
N ASN A 275 15.19 8.50 -10.94
CA ASN A 275 14.95 9.95 -10.78
C ASN A 275 14.74 10.29 -9.30
N LEU A 276 15.81 10.25 -8.50
CA LEU A 276 15.73 10.57 -7.07
C LEU A 276 15.21 11.99 -6.78
N PRO A 277 15.62 13.06 -7.49
CA PRO A 277 15.03 14.38 -7.26
C PRO A 277 13.51 14.43 -7.51
N GLY A 278 13.02 13.77 -8.57
CA GLY A 278 11.60 13.64 -8.87
C GLY A 278 10.86 12.80 -7.82
N ALA A 279 11.48 11.72 -7.33
CA ALA A 279 10.93 10.88 -6.26
C ALA A 279 10.78 11.65 -4.94
N LEU A 280 11.77 12.45 -4.56
CA LEU A 280 11.72 13.31 -3.37
C LEU A 280 10.63 14.38 -3.51
N ALA A 281 10.52 15.00 -4.69
CA ALA A 281 9.48 15.99 -4.97
C ALA A 281 8.09 15.36 -4.90
N TRP A 282 7.92 14.14 -5.43
CA TRP A 282 6.67 13.40 -5.34
C TRP A 282 6.33 13.04 -3.90
N ALA A 283 7.28 12.49 -3.14
CA ALA A 283 7.06 12.12 -1.74
C ALA A 283 6.65 13.33 -0.89
N ASP A 284 7.31 14.48 -1.02
CA ASP A 284 6.90 15.72 -0.34
C ASP A 284 5.50 16.18 -0.79
N PHE A 285 5.21 16.13 -2.09
CA PHE A 285 3.92 16.52 -2.63
C PHE A 285 2.77 15.65 -2.11
N THR A 286 3.00 14.33 -1.91
CA THR A 286 1.97 13.43 -1.35
C THR A 286 1.60 13.77 0.11
N LEU A 287 2.42 14.55 0.81
CA LEU A 287 2.14 15.07 2.14
C LEU A 287 1.36 16.40 2.11
N SER A 288 1.17 17.02 0.95
CA SER A 288 0.50 18.31 0.81
C SER A 288 -1.01 18.25 1.03
N GLU A 289 -1.59 19.39 1.41
CA GLU A 289 -3.03 19.57 1.46
C GLU A 289 -3.72 19.23 0.12
N GLY A 290 -3.07 19.53 -0.99
CA GLY A 290 -3.63 19.29 -2.33
C GLY A 290 -3.76 17.83 -2.71
N TYR A 291 -2.76 17.02 -2.38
CA TYR A 291 -2.81 15.58 -2.58
C TYR A 291 -3.84 14.93 -1.65
N GLN A 292 -3.71 15.19 -0.35
CA GLN A 292 -4.54 14.53 0.66
C GLN A 292 -5.98 15.02 0.65
N GLY A 293 -6.22 16.30 0.30
CA GLY A 293 -7.56 16.82 0.09
C GLY A 293 -8.29 16.16 -1.06
N ALA A 294 -7.58 15.88 -2.18
CA ALA A 294 -8.18 15.16 -3.31
C ALA A 294 -8.63 13.73 -2.91
N LEU A 295 -7.91 13.08 -2.00
CA LEU A 295 -8.29 11.76 -1.44
C LEU A 295 -9.39 11.89 -0.37
N ALA A 296 -9.37 12.96 0.43
CA ALA A 296 -10.41 13.21 1.43
C ALA A 296 -11.80 13.41 0.80
N ASP A 297 -11.89 13.94 -0.42
CA ASP A 297 -13.14 13.97 -1.19
C ASP A 297 -13.77 12.58 -1.38
N GLN A 298 -12.97 11.52 -1.27
CA GLN A 298 -13.38 10.11 -1.35
C GLN A 298 -13.43 9.41 0.01
N LEU A 299 -13.49 10.18 1.10
CA LEU A 299 -13.55 9.72 2.48
C LEU A 299 -12.27 8.99 3.00
N TYR A 300 -11.13 9.24 2.38
CA TYR A 300 -9.85 8.82 2.94
C TYR A 300 -9.38 9.82 3.98
N SER A 301 -9.13 9.37 5.21
CA SER A 301 -8.68 10.26 6.29
C SER A 301 -7.25 10.75 6.01
N PRO A 302 -7.03 12.08 5.95
CA PRO A 302 -5.70 12.62 5.70
C PRO A 302 -4.81 12.50 6.94
N THR A 303 -3.51 12.46 6.72
CA THR A 303 -2.49 12.56 7.76
C THR A 303 -2.02 14.00 7.98
N ASN A 304 -2.29 14.88 7.02
CA ASN A 304 -2.00 16.31 7.11
C ASN A 304 -3.12 17.04 7.85
N LYS A 305 -2.77 17.71 8.95
CA LYS A 305 -3.68 18.40 9.87
C LYS A 305 -4.41 19.60 9.24
N ARG A 306 -3.87 20.13 8.14
CA ARG A 306 -4.38 21.34 7.47
C ARG A 306 -5.41 21.06 6.39
N VAL A 307 -5.61 19.79 6.02
CA VAL A 307 -6.59 19.42 4.99
C VAL A 307 -7.99 19.83 5.46
N PRO A 308 -8.68 20.70 4.72
CA PRO A 308 -10.07 21.05 5.05
C PRO A 308 -10.99 19.86 4.80
N LEU A 309 -11.75 19.47 5.82
CA LEU A 309 -12.69 18.36 5.74
C LEU A 309 -14.13 18.86 5.62
N PRO A 310 -14.98 18.19 4.82
CA PRO A 310 -16.40 18.53 4.71
C PRO A 310 -17.07 18.41 6.08
N LYS A 311 -17.69 19.49 6.57
CA LYS A 311 -18.30 19.55 7.91
C LYS A 311 -19.35 18.47 8.14
N GLU A 312 -20.15 18.21 7.13
CA GLU A 312 -21.24 17.20 7.14
C GLU A 312 -20.73 15.76 7.16
N LYS A 313 -19.45 15.54 6.86
CA LYS A 313 -18.82 14.22 6.80
C LYS A 313 -17.69 14.04 7.83
N THR A 314 -17.50 15.00 8.73
CA THR A 314 -16.39 14.98 9.70
C THR A 314 -16.35 13.70 10.54
N ALA A 315 -17.51 13.15 10.92
CA ALA A 315 -17.60 11.88 11.62
C ALA A 315 -17.10 10.65 10.82
N SER A 316 -16.88 10.80 9.51
CA SER A 316 -16.33 9.73 8.66
C SER A 316 -14.81 9.72 8.63
N PHE A 317 -14.16 10.75 9.17
CA PHE A 317 -12.71 10.90 9.18
C PHE A 317 -12.13 10.65 10.57
N ILE A 318 -10.90 10.16 10.58
CA ILE A 318 -10.04 10.22 11.75
C ILE A 318 -9.29 11.53 11.68
N THR A 319 -9.45 12.39 12.68
CA THR A 319 -8.84 13.70 12.71
C THR A 319 -8.64 14.17 14.15
N GLY A 320 -7.61 14.99 14.36
CA GLY A 320 -7.18 15.48 15.66
C GLY A 320 -6.10 14.62 16.31
N ASP A 321 -5.19 15.27 17.04
CA ASP A 321 -4.01 14.61 17.61
C ASP A 321 -4.41 13.45 18.56
N ALA A 322 -5.45 13.63 19.38
CA ALA A 322 -5.93 12.60 20.29
C ALA A 322 -6.42 11.36 19.53
N ALA A 323 -7.40 11.54 18.62
CA ALA A 323 -7.97 10.41 17.87
C ALA A 323 -6.93 9.66 17.03
N VAL A 324 -5.98 10.39 16.43
CA VAL A 324 -4.90 9.75 15.65
C VAL A 324 -3.90 9.04 16.54
N SER A 325 -3.61 9.55 17.75
CA SER A 325 -2.69 8.90 18.68
C SER A 325 -3.25 7.63 19.33
N GLU A 326 -4.58 7.53 19.43
CA GLU A 326 -5.30 6.38 20.02
C GLU A 326 -5.54 5.23 19.01
N LEU A 327 -5.19 5.44 17.73
CA LEU A 327 -5.34 4.38 16.72
C LEU A 327 -4.47 3.18 17.04
N LEU A 328 -5.10 2.03 17.03
CA LEU A 328 -4.41 0.76 17.19
C LEU A 328 -3.79 0.33 15.86
N SER A 329 -2.56 -0.17 15.94
CA SER A 329 -1.88 -0.83 14.84
C SER A 329 -1.31 -2.15 15.37
N PRO A 330 -1.43 -3.24 14.61
CA PRO A 330 -0.73 -4.46 14.99
C PRO A 330 0.78 -4.24 15.11
N PRO A 331 1.49 -4.99 15.94
CA PRO A 331 2.95 -4.92 16.01
C PRO A 331 3.58 -5.60 14.78
N TRP A 332 3.55 -4.90 13.65
CA TRP A 332 3.93 -5.43 12.34
C TRP A 332 5.36 -5.98 12.30
N ALA A 333 6.29 -5.38 13.03
CA ALA A 333 7.66 -5.90 13.15
C ALA A 333 7.73 -7.33 13.74
N GLU A 334 6.73 -7.72 14.56
CA GLU A 334 6.63 -9.08 15.10
C GLU A 334 5.82 -10.01 14.19
N LEU A 335 4.78 -9.48 13.51
CA LEU A 335 3.85 -10.26 12.71
C LEU A 335 4.38 -10.56 11.30
N MET A 336 5.06 -9.60 10.65
CA MET A 336 5.49 -9.77 9.27
C MET A 336 6.51 -10.91 9.08
N PRO A 337 7.47 -11.16 9.97
CA PRO A 337 8.33 -12.34 9.89
C PRO A 337 7.59 -13.68 9.95
N GLN A 338 6.37 -13.70 10.53
CA GLN A 338 5.53 -14.90 10.65
C GLN A 338 4.54 -15.06 9.49
N ARG A 339 4.53 -14.14 8.51
CA ARG A 339 3.51 -14.06 7.46
C ARG A 339 3.30 -15.38 6.71
N ASP A 340 4.37 -16.06 6.33
CA ASP A 340 4.27 -17.31 5.58
C ASP A 340 3.67 -18.44 6.45
N ALA A 341 4.06 -18.51 7.72
CA ALA A 341 3.49 -19.45 8.68
C ALA A 341 1.99 -19.16 8.92
N ILE A 342 1.60 -17.89 9.03
CA ILE A 342 0.19 -17.47 9.15
C ILE A 342 -0.60 -17.91 7.92
N LEU A 343 -0.09 -17.69 6.71
CA LEU A 343 -0.73 -18.10 5.46
C LEU A 343 -0.87 -19.62 5.36
N ASP A 344 0.15 -20.36 5.77
CA ASP A 344 0.11 -21.84 5.77
C ASP A 344 -0.90 -22.39 6.78
N GLN A 345 -0.94 -21.83 7.98
CA GLN A 345 -1.90 -22.21 9.01
C GLN A 345 -3.32 -21.84 8.59
N TRP A 346 -3.52 -20.65 8.00
CA TRP A 346 -4.82 -20.23 7.47
C TRP A 346 -5.37 -21.21 6.46
N ARG A 347 -4.57 -21.59 5.45
CA ARG A 347 -4.97 -22.57 4.42
C ARG A 347 -5.34 -23.94 5.00
N LYS A 348 -4.70 -24.34 6.10
CA LYS A 348 -4.95 -25.63 6.75
C LYS A 348 -6.21 -25.62 7.62
N GLU A 349 -6.50 -24.50 8.26
CA GLU A 349 -7.47 -24.45 9.35
C GLU A 349 -8.76 -23.68 9.02
N ILE A 350 -8.68 -22.70 8.13
CA ILE A 350 -9.81 -21.81 7.82
C ILE A 350 -10.28 -21.99 6.37
N GLY A 351 -9.35 -22.13 5.41
CA GLY A 351 -9.67 -22.41 4.01
C GLY A 351 -8.91 -21.59 3.00
#